data_e17c6dad1e9c7cd6ff343bc65a76b7da
#
_entry.id   e17c6dad1e9c7cd6ff343bc65a76b7da
#
_cell.length_a   1.000
_cell.length_b   1.000
_cell.length_c   1.000
_cell.angle_alpha   90.00
_cell.angle_beta   90.00
_cell.angle_gamma   90.00
#
_symmetry.space_group_name_H-M   'P 1'
#
loop_
_entity.id
_entity.type
_entity.pdbx_description
1 polymer ?
#
loop_
_entity_poly.entity_id
_entity_poly.type
_entity_poly.pdbx_seq_one_letter_code
_entity_poly.pdbx_strand_id
1 'polypeptide(L)'
;MKIILKLKKHLFLENQFIKMNNKTTTNTLRYNDQGNVHMDFHGATNTTIDFIIKKYGIETMNDIFKKVGNDVYADIKEHINAGNINMLAEHWKHFFDREGADYSISVKEHEIILTVNKCTAYEHVRKLVGNVSPHFCDQTIKTNEAIAEGTPYKITTEILGEGSCKQIIRKRI
;
A
#
# COMPACT_ATOMS: atom_id res chain seq x y z
N MET A 1 -7.84 -36.25 37.90
CA MET A 1 -6.50 -35.71 37.62
C MET A 1 -6.22 -35.44 36.13
N LYS A 2 -6.65 -36.30 35.17
CA LYS A 2 -6.43 -36.11 33.72
C LYS A 2 -7.16 -34.91 33.07
N ILE A 3 -8.33 -34.49 33.58
CA ILE A 3 -9.14 -33.39 33.03
C ILE A 3 -8.50 -32.03 33.33
N ILE A 4 -7.93 -31.85 34.53
CA ILE A 4 -7.28 -30.62 34.95
C ILE A 4 -5.99 -30.35 34.14
N LEU A 5 -5.26 -31.38 33.75
CA LEU A 5 -4.08 -31.28 32.89
C LEU A 5 -4.46 -30.88 31.46
N LYS A 6 -5.58 -31.34 30.95
CA LYS A 6 -6.06 -31.02 29.60
C LYS A 6 -6.52 -29.57 29.50
N LEU A 7 -7.21 -29.07 30.55
CA LEU A 7 -7.62 -27.64 30.65
C LEU A 7 -6.41 -26.71 30.78
N LYS A 8 -5.41 -27.05 31.59
CA LYS A 8 -4.17 -26.25 31.71
C LYS A 8 -3.39 -26.19 30.40
N LYS A 9 -3.37 -27.28 29.63
CA LYS A 9 -2.69 -27.32 28.33
C LYS A 9 -3.44 -26.47 27.26
N HIS A 10 -4.77 -26.47 27.32
CA HIS A 10 -5.60 -25.62 26.43
C HIS A 10 -5.43 -24.14 26.75
N LEU A 11 -5.48 -23.74 28.02
CA LEU A 11 -5.27 -22.37 28.47
C LEU A 11 -3.84 -21.88 28.14
N PHE A 12 -2.83 -22.76 28.23
CA PHE A 12 -1.46 -22.42 27.89
C PHE A 12 -1.28 -22.20 26.39
N LEU A 13 -1.94 -22.99 25.54
CA LEU A 13 -1.93 -22.83 24.09
C LEU A 13 -2.70 -21.58 23.64
N GLU A 14 -3.86 -21.29 24.26
CA GLU A 14 -4.59 -20.04 24.00
C GLU A 14 -3.80 -18.81 24.43
N ASN A 15 -3.13 -18.83 25.58
CA ASN A 15 -2.25 -17.74 26.01
C ASN A 15 -1.00 -17.58 25.14
N GLN A 16 -0.48 -18.65 24.54
CA GLN A 16 0.59 -18.56 23.54
C GLN A 16 0.06 -17.99 22.22
N PHE A 17 -1.14 -18.41 21.80
CA PHE A 17 -1.80 -17.87 20.59
C PHE A 17 -2.13 -16.38 20.74
N ILE A 18 -2.61 -15.95 21.92
CA ILE A 18 -2.85 -14.54 22.25
C ILE A 18 -1.54 -13.75 22.33
N LYS A 19 -0.46 -14.35 22.87
CA LYS A 19 0.87 -13.73 22.86
C LYS A 19 1.52 -13.65 21.49
N MET A 20 1.24 -14.60 20.59
CA MET A 20 1.71 -14.54 19.20
C MET A 20 0.92 -13.50 18.37
N ASN A 21 -0.38 -13.33 18.67
CA ASN A 21 -1.21 -12.31 18.01
C ASN A 21 -1.00 -10.89 18.60
N ASN A 22 -0.42 -10.77 19.81
CA ASN A 22 -0.03 -9.48 20.42
C ASN A 22 1.43 -9.10 20.15
N LYS A 23 2.14 -9.79 19.24
CA LYS A 23 3.33 -9.25 18.58
C LYS A 23 2.89 -8.37 17.42
N THR A 24 1.97 -7.49 17.69
CA THR A 24 1.56 -6.42 16.80
C THR A 24 2.56 -5.29 16.92
N THR A 25 2.93 -4.83 15.74
CA THR A 25 3.67 -3.61 15.47
C THR A 25 5.11 -3.64 15.96
N THR A 26 5.94 -4.23 15.17
CA THR A 26 7.20 -3.58 14.91
C THR A 26 6.89 -2.14 14.58
N ASN A 27 7.24 -1.25 15.49
CA ASN A 27 7.37 0.17 15.26
C ASN A 27 8.41 0.32 14.15
N THR A 28 7.99 0.14 12.91
CA THR A 28 8.89 0.32 11.79
C THR A 28 9.10 1.82 11.68
N LEU A 29 10.34 2.25 11.49
CA LEU A 29 10.70 3.67 11.29
C LEU A 29 9.80 4.34 10.23
N ARG A 30 9.26 3.56 9.30
CA ARG A 30 8.33 3.98 8.25
C ARG A 30 7.11 4.75 8.78
N TYR A 31 6.56 4.36 9.95
CA TYR A 31 5.32 4.94 10.49
C TYR A 31 5.56 5.78 11.74
N ASN A 32 6.82 6.05 12.08
CA ASN A 32 7.18 6.94 13.20
C ASN A 32 7.24 8.41 12.80
N ASP A 33 7.14 8.70 11.52
CA ASP A 33 7.15 10.06 11.01
C ASP A 33 5.86 10.78 11.43
N GLN A 34 6.04 11.91 12.08
CA GLN A 34 4.97 12.81 12.49
C GLN A 34 5.13 14.14 11.78
N GLY A 35 4.01 14.79 11.49
CA GLY A 35 3.99 16.07 10.82
C GLY A 35 3.31 16.02 9.45
N ASN A 36 3.25 17.17 8.79
CA ASN A 36 2.59 17.31 7.52
C ASN A 36 3.44 16.74 6.38
N VAL A 37 2.77 16.15 5.39
CA VAL A 37 3.42 15.74 4.15
C VAL A 37 3.78 16.99 3.34
N HIS A 38 5.00 17.03 2.81
CA HIS A 38 5.40 18.09 1.90
C HIS A 38 4.89 17.77 0.49
N MET A 39 3.72 18.31 0.16
CA MET A 39 2.98 17.95 -1.06
C MET A 39 3.70 18.27 -2.37
N ASP A 40 4.66 19.18 -2.37
CA ASP A 40 5.41 19.57 -3.59
C ASP A 40 6.22 18.43 -4.21
N PHE A 41 6.51 17.38 -3.41
CA PHE A 41 7.18 16.21 -3.98
C PHE A 41 6.31 15.51 -5.05
N HIS A 42 4.99 15.61 -4.97
CA HIS A 42 4.09 15.11 -6.03
C HIS A 42 4.26 15.89 -7.34
N GLY A 43 4.47 17.20 -7.26
CA GLY A 43 4.81 18.03 -8.42
C GLY A 43 6.15 17.65 -9.05
N ALA A 44 7.16 17.40 -8.20
CA ALA A 44 8.47 16.93 -8.66
C ALA A 44 8.35 15.55 -9.32
N THR A 45 7.58 14.64 -8.73
CA THR A 45 7.32 13.30 -9.30
C THR A 45 6.62 13.41 -10.65
N ASN A 46 5.58 14.24 -10.77
CA ASN A 46 4.87 14.47 -12.04
C ASN A 46 5.82 14.92 -13.15
N THR A 47 6.66 15.92 -12.85
CA THR A 47 7.64 16.44 -13.79
C THR A 47 8.69 15.40 -14.16
N THR A 48 9.14 14.60 -13.19
CA THR A 48 10.11 13.52 -13.41
C THR A 48 9.54 12.44 -14.33
N ILE A 49 8.27 12.05 -14.14
CA ILE A 49 7.57 11.09 -15.00
C ILE A 49 7.62 11.54 -16.45
N ASP A 50 7.16 12.76 -16.73
CA ASP A 50 7.15 13.30 -18.10
C ASP A 50 8.54 13.40 -18.70
N PHE A 51 9.53 13.83 -17.91
CA PHE A 51 10.92 13.92 -18.35
C PHE A 51 11.50 12.55 -18.73
N ILE A 52 11.31 11.55 -17.87
CA ILE A 52 11.84 10.19 -18.11
C ILE A 52 11.17 9.56 -19.32
N ILE A 53 9.84 9.65 -19.43
CA ILE A 53 9.10 9.09 -20.56
C ILE A 53 9.54 9.75 -21.88
N LYS A 54 9.66 11.07 -21.89
CA LYS A 54 10.10 11.82 -23.08
C LYS A 54 11.52 11.43 -23.52
N LYS A 55 12.41 11.20 -22.56
CA LYS A 55 13.83 10.98 -22.84
C LYS A 55 14.19 9.53 -23.04
N TYR A 56 13.57 8.61 -22.32
CA TYR A 56 13.97 7.20 -22.22
C TYR A 56 12.83 6.21 -22.51
N GLY A 57 11.60 6.70 -22.70
CA GLY A 57 10.43 5.88 -23.00
C GLY A 57 9.68 5.41 -21.76
N ILE A 58 8.43 4.98 -21.98
CA ILE A 58 7.49 4.55 -20.93
C ILE A 58 7.98 3.32 -20.19
N GLU A 59 8.63 2.39 -20.86
CA GLU A 59 9.12 1.16 -20.24
C GLU A 59 10.18 1.45 -19.17
N THR A 60 11.08 2.40 -19.43
CA THR A 60 12.05 2.85 -18.42
C THR A 60 11.35 3.40 -17.16
N MET A 61 10.28 4.17 -17.34
CA MET A 61 9.52 4.69 -16.20
C MET A 61 8.79 3.57 -15.44
N ASN A 62 8.21 2.62 -16.16
CA ASN A 62 7.57 1.44 -15.56
C ASN A 62 8.56 0.60 -14.75
N ASP A 63 9.78 0.41 -15.24
CA ASP A 63 10.82 -0.32 -14.52
C ASP A 63 11.27 0.41 -13.24
N ILE A 64 11.32 1.74 -13.26
CA ILE A 64 11.57 2.54 -12.05
C ILE A 64 10.45 2.31 -11.02
N PHE A 65 9.18 2.35 -11.41
CA PHE A 65 8.07 2.11 -10.50
C PHE A 65 8.06 0.69 -9.94
N LYS A 66 8.38 -0.32 -10.76
CA LYS A 66 8.55 -1.70 -10.31
C LYS A 66 9.70 -1.81 -9.30
N LYS A 67 10.81 -1.13 -9.56
CA LYS A 67 11.94 -1.10 -8.64
C LYS A 67 11.56 -0.45 -7.31
N VAL A 68 10.78 0.63 -7.31
CA VAL A 68 10.23 1.22 -6.09
C VAL A 68 9.38 0.19 -5.32
N GLY A 69 8.49 -0.54 -6.00
CA GLY A 69 7.68 -1.59 -5.38
C GLY A 69 8.51 -2.70 -4.74
N ASN A 70 9.60 -3.09 -5.36
CA ASN A 70 10.46 -4.16 -4.87
C ASN A 70 11.43 -3.72 -3.76
N ASP A 71 11.98 -2.50 -3.85
CA ASP A 71 13.03 -2.05 -2.93
C ASP A 71 12.47 -1.27 -1.73
N VAL A 72 11.57 -0.29 -2.02
CA VAL A 72 11.02 0.60 -0.98
C VAL A 72 9.93 -0.08 -0.17
N TYR A 73 9.17 -0.97 -0.82
CA TYR A 73 8.05 -1.69 -0.20
C TYR A 73 8.34 -3.17 0.04
N ALA A 74 9.62 -3.55 0.14
CA ALA A 74 10.05 -4.93 0.36
C ALA A 74 9.44 -5.54 1.62
N ASP A 75 9.39 -4.80 2.72
CA ASP A 75 8.78 -5.22 3.98
C ASP A 75 7.28 -5.52 3.85
N ILE A 76 6.53 -4.67 3.13
CA ILE A 76 5.10 -4.92 2.85
C ILE A 76 4.94 -6.18 2.00
N LYS A 77 5.79 -6.35 0.98
CA LYS A 77 5.81 -7.54 0.14
C LYS A 77 6.06 -8.82 0.94
N GLU A 78 7.00 -8.79 1.89
CA GLU A 78 7.26 -9.92 2.79
C GLU A 78 6.04 -10.28 3.64
N HIS A 79 5.35 -9.28 4.22
CA HIS A 79 4.12 -9.50 4.97
C HIS A 79 3.01 -10.10 4.12
N ILE A 80 2.80 -9.58 2.90
CA ILE A 80 1.81 -10.12 1.95
C ILE A 80 2.16 -11.56 1.57
N ASN A 81 3.43 -11.86 1.33
CA ASN A 81 3.90 -13.21 1.02
C ASN A 81 3.63 -14.19 2.16
N ALA A 82 3.74 -13.72 3.41
CA ALA A 82 3.39 -14.49 4.61
C ALA A 82 1.86 -14.55 4.89
N GLY A 83 1.02 -13.98 4.02
CA GLY A 83 -0.44 -13.96 4.17
C GLY A 83 -1.01 -12.80 4.98
N ASN A 84 -0.16 -11.92 5.50
CA ASN A 84 -0.58 -10.74 6.27
C ASN A 84 -0.84 -9.54 5.34
N ILE A 85 -2.03 -9.49 4.73
CA ILE A 85 -2.44 -8.38 3.86
C ILE A 85 -2.85 -7.12 4.64
N ASN A 86 -3.06 -7.22 5.96
CA ASN A 86 -3.42 -6.07 6.79
C ASN A 86 -2.30 -5.02 6.83
N MET A 87 -1.04 -5.42 6.69
CA MET A 87 0.08 -4.49 6.60
C MET A 87 -0.09 -3.49 5.44
N LEU A 88 -0.63 -3.94 4.30
CA LEU A 88 -0.93 -3.05 3.17
C LEU A 88 -2.08 -2.10 3.51
N ALA A 89 -3.12 -2.57 4.20
CA ALA A 89 -4.22 -1.70 4.62
C ALA A 89 -3.75 -0.62 5.61
N GLU A 90 -2.89 -0.98 6.56
CA GLU A 90 -2.27 -0.04 7.51
C GLU A 90 -1.41 0.99 6.76
N HIS A 91 -0.63 0.55 5.77
CA HIS A 91 0.16 1.44 4.93
C HIS A 91 -0.72 2.42 4.15
N TRP A 92 -1.77 1.95 3.50
CA TRP A 92 -2.69 2.80 2.77
C TRP A 92 -3.38 3.81 3.70
N LYS A 93 -3.87 3.33 4.85
CA LYS A 93 -4.49 4.20 5.85
C LYS A 93 -3.53 5.29 6.32
N HIS A 94 -2.31 4.93 6.70
CA HIS A 94 -1.29 5.88 7.15
C HIS A 94 -1.01 6.95 6.10
N PHE A 95 -0.83 6.54 4.85
CA PHE A 95 -0.53 7.44 3.74
C PHE A 95 -1.68 8.41 3.45
N PHE A 96 -2.90 7.89 3.28
CA PHE A 96 -4.05 8.71 2.91
C PHE A 96 -4.57 9.58 4.06
N ASP A 97 -4.47 9.13 5.31
CA ASP A 97 -4.78 9.95 6.49
C ASP A 97 -3.84 11.17 6.57
N ARG A 98 -2.54 10.96 6.37
CA ARG A 98 -1.56 12.06 6.43
C ARG A 98 -1.70 13.07 5.31
N GLU A 99 -2.15 12.65 4.16
CA GLU A 99 -2.42 13.54 3.03
C GLU A 99 -3.81 14.19 3.09
N GLY A 100 -4.65 13.79 4.03
CA GLY A 100 -6.02 14.30 4.13
C GLY A 100 -6.90 13.94 2.93
N ALA A 101 -6.70 12.75 2.37
CA ALA A 101 -7.46 12.26 1.23
C ALA A 101 -8.88 11.85 1.64
N ASP A 102 -9.83 11.94 0.69
CA ASP A 102 -11.16 11.33 0.83
C ASP A 102 -11.11 9.90 0.29
N TYR A 103 -11.19 8.92 1.21
CA TYR A 103 -11.08 7.51 0.89
C TYR A 103 -11.88 6.63 1.84
N SER A 104 -12.06 5.37 1.46
CA SER A 104 -12.59 4.30 2.33
C SER A 104 -11.82 3.00 2.13
N ILE A 105 -11.69 2.21 3.22
CA ILE A 105 -11.07 0.90 3.19
C ILE A 105 -12.07 -0.14 3.73
N SER A 106 -12.28 -1.20 2.97
CA SER A 106 -13.03 -2.39 3.37
C SER A 106 -12.07 -3.56 3.50
N VAL A 107 -12.02 -4.17 4.69
CA VAL A 107 -11.11 -5.29 5.02
C VAL A 107 -11.94 -6.55 5.23
N LYS A 108 -11.59 -7.62 4.50
CA LYS A 108 -12.09 -8.98 4.66
C LYS A 108 -10.90 -9.92 4.80
N GLU A 109 -11.14 -11.16 5.20
CA GLU A 109 -10.08 -12.15 5.48
C GLU A 109 -9.08 -12.33 4.33
N HIS A 110 -9.55 -12.33 3.07
CA HIS A 110 -8.71 -12.58 1.89
C HIS A 110 -8.79 -11.48 0.83
N GLU A 111 -9.39 -10.34 1.18
CA GLU A 111 -9.58 -9.22 0.29
C GLU A 111 -9.56 -7.90 1.05
N ILE A 112 -8.83 -6.93 0.54
CA ILE A 112 -8.95 -5.54 0.99
C ILE A 112 -9.24 -4.68 -0.24
N ILE A 113 -10.20 -3.76 -0.08
CA ILE A 113 -10.58 -2.79 -1.09
C ILE A 113 -10.36 -1.40 -0.52
N LEU A 114 -9.46 -0.64 -1.14
CA LEU A 114 -9.31 0.79 -0.95
C LEU A 114 -10.04 1.50 -2.09
N THR A 115 -10.92 2.43 -1.76
CA THR A 115 -11.55 3.35 -2.72
C THR A 115 -11.10 4.77 -2.38
N VAL A 116 -10.42 5.42 -3.30
CA VAL A 116 -10.01 6.82 -3.20
C VAL A 116 -10.99 7.65 -3.99
N ASN A 117 -11.82 8.43 -3.31
CA ASN A 117 -12.80 9.31 -3.93
C ASN A 117 -12.14 10.60 -4.43
N LYS A 118 -11.17 11.11 -3.67
CA LYS A 118 -10.43 12.31 -4.00
C LYS A 118 -8.97 12.19 -3.56
N CYS A 119 -8.08 12.05 -4.54
CA CYS A 119 -6.65 11.97 -4.34
C CYS A 119 -6.05 13.36 -4.14
N THR A 120 -5.55 13.64 -2.95
CA THR A 120 -4.92 14.94 -2.63
C THR A 120 -3.66 15.19 -3.44
N ALA A 121 -2.87 14.15 -3.72
CA ALA A 121 -1.69 14.22 -4.58
C ALA A 121 -2.06 14.70 -6.01
N TYR A 122 -3.07 14.09 -6.61
CA TYR A 122 -3.55 14.46 -7.95
C TYR A 122 -4.05 15.91 -7.97
N GLU A 123 -4.88 16.29 -6.99
CA GLU A 123 -5.43 17.64 -6.86
C GLU A 123 -4.32 18.69 -6.63
N HIS A 124 -3.30 18.35 -5.83
CA HIS A 124 -2.17 19.24 -5.58
C HIS A 124 -1.37 19.49 -6.87
N VAL A 125 -1.03 18.43 -7.60
CA VAL A 125 -0.30 18.55 -8.89
C VAL A 125 -1.11 19.40 -9.87
N ARG A 126 -2.41 19.13 -10.00
CA ARG A 126 -3.29 19.90 -10.89
C ARG A 126 -3.31 21.40 -10.55
N LYS A 127 -3.34 21.73 -9.26
CA LYS A 127 -3.31 23.12 -8.80
C LYS A 127 -1.94 23.80 -8.97
N LEU A 128 -0.87 23.05 -8.68
CA LEU A 128 0.50 23.57 -8.68
C LEU A 128 1.07 23.73 -10.09
N VAL A 129 0.89 22.71 -10.92
CA VAL A 129 1.52 22.60 -12.25
C VAL A 129 0.53 22.91 -13.39
N GLY A 130 -0.79 22.79 -13.13
CA GLY A 130 -1.86 22.99 -14.11
C GLY A 130 -2.09 21.80 -15.04
N ASN A 131 -1.12 20.90 -15.16
CA ASN A 131 -1.22 19.70 -15.98
C ASN A 131 -0.72 18.46 -15.20
N VAL A 132 -1.56 17.47 -15.07
CA VAL A 132 -1.19 16.19 -14.50
C VAL A 132 -0.79 15.26 -15.64
N SER A 133 0.39 14.65 -15.53
CA SER A 133 0.86 13.65 -16.48
C SER A 133 -0.20 12.55 -16.67
N PRO A 134 -0.51 12.13 -17.90
CA PRO A 134 -1.39 10.99 -18.14
C PRO A 134 -0.87 9.69 -17.50
N HIS A 135 0.42 9.67 -17.15
CA HIS A 135 1.11 8.56 -16.51
C HIS A 135 1.31 8.75 -15.00
N PHE A 136 0.70 9.79 -14.40
CA PHE A 136 0.88 10.06 -12.97
C PHE A 136 0.40 8.90 -12.08
N CYS A 137 -0.69 8.25 -12.44
CA CYS A 137 -1.22 7.11 -11.69
C CYS A 137 -0.49 5.78 -11.97
N ASP A 138 0.36 5.71 -13.01
CA ASP A 138 1.14 4.51 -13.32
C ASP A 138 2.11 4.16 -12.18
N GLN A 139 2.57 5.16 -11.40
CA GLN A 139 3.35 4.93 -10.19
C GLN A 139 2.62 4.00 -9.21
N THR A 140 1.33 4.25 -8.95
CA THR A 140 0.53 3.40 -8.05
C THR A 140 0.26 2.03 -8.67
N ILE A 141 -0.09 1.99 -9.96
CA ILE A 141 -0.39 0.76 -10.68
C ILE A 141 0.83 -0.16 -10.67
N LYS A 142 1.98 0.32 -11.14
CA LYS A 142 3.19 -0.50 -11.30
C LYS A 142 3.84 -0.87 -9.98
N THR A 143 3.81 0.04 -9.00
CA THR A 143 4.28 -0.26 -7.65
C THR A 143 3.43 -1.36 -6.99
N ASN A 144 2.10 -1.28 -7.08
CA ASN A 144 1.20 -2.29 -6.55
C ASN A 144 1.38 -3.66 -7.25
N GLU A 145 1.55 -3.66 -8.56
CA GLU A 145 1.86 -4.88 -9.32
C GLU A 145 3.15 -5.53 -8.80
N ALA A 146 4.21 -4.76 -8.59
CA ALA A 146 5.50 -5.25 -8.12
C ALA A 146 5.47 -5.74 -6.67
N ILE A 147 4.72 -5.07 -5.78
CA ILE A 147 4.50 -5.52 -4.41
C ILE A 147 3.83 -6.90 -4.38
N ALA A 148 2.87 -7.16 -5.27
CA ALA A 148 2.16 -8.43 -5.34
C ALA A 148 2.88 -9.52 -6.15
N GLU A 149 3.90 -9.16 -6.92
CA GLU A 149 4.63 -10.10 -7.79
C GLU A 149 5.33 -11.19 -6.97
N GLY A 150 5.09 -12.47 -7.33
CA GLY A 150 5.66 -13.62 -6.62
C GLY A 150 4.98 -13.97 -5.30
N THR A 151 3.95 -13.21 -4.88
CA THR A 151 3.17 -13.50 -3.67
C THR A 151 1.90 -14.31 -3.99
N PRO A 152 1.24 -14.94 -2.98
CA PRO A 152 -0.06 -15.59 -3.15
C PRO A 152 -1.22 -14.64 -3.48
N TYR A 153 -0.96 -13.34 -3.59
CA TYR A 153 -1.98 -12.31 -3.80
C TYR A 153 -1.77 -11.57 -5.13
N LYS A 154 -2.82 -10.90 -5.58
CA LYS A 154 -2.79 -9.96 -6.70
C LYS A 154 -3.30 -8.62 -6.19
N ILE A 155 -2.61 -7.54 -6.56
CA ILE A 155 -3.10 -6.18 -6.37
C ILE A 155 -3.49 -5.63 -7.75
N THR A 156 -4.68 -5.06 -7.84
CA THR A 156 -5.16 -4.38 -9.05
C THR A 156 -5.52 -2.95 -8.69
N THR A 157 -5.22 -2.02 -9.59
CA THR A 157 -5.62 -0.62 -9.47
C THR A 157 -6.49 -0.26 -10.66
N GLU A 158 -7.68 0.22 -10.39
CA GLU A 158 -8.66 0.69 -11.38
C GLU A 158 -8.80 2.20 -11.25
N ILE A 159 -8.56 2.93 -12.32
CA ILE A 159 -8.75 4.37 -12.36
C ILE A 159 -10.23 4.64 -12.65
N LEU A 160 -10.92 5.32 -11.72
CA LEU A 160 -12.34 5.64 -11.81
C LEU A 160 -12.59 7.02 -12.42
N GLY A 161 -11.59 7.89 -12.39
CA GLY A 161 -11.64 9.24 -12.93
C GLY A 161 -10.44 10.07 -12.52
N GLU A 162 -10.46 11.35 -12.80
CA GLU A 162 -9.41 12.28 -12.40
C GLU A 162 -9.30 12.35 -10.88
N GLY A 163 -8.16 11.87 -10.34
CA GLY A 163 -7.91 11.85 -8.91
C GLY A 163 -8.78 10.86 -8.13
N SER A 164 -9.37 9.85 -8.79
CA SER A 164 -10.11 8.78 -8.12
C SER A 164 -9.70 7.41 -8.62
N CYS A 165 -9.59 6.43 -7.71
CA CYS A 165 -9.21 5.08 -8.06
C CYS A 165 -9.73 4.05 -7.05
N LYS A 166 -9.67 2.79 -7.44
CA LYS A 166 -9.93 1.65 -6.57
C LYS A 166 -8.72 0.73 -6.62
N GLN A 167 -8.17 0.38 -5.45
CA GLN A 167 -7.08 -0.57 -5.32
C GLN A 167 -7.60 -1.80 -4.57
N ILE A 168 -7.34 -2.98 -5.10
CA ILE A 168 -7.89 -4.22 -4.57
C ILE A 168 -6.76 -5.23 -4.43
N ILE A 169 -6.55 -5.73 -3.21
CA ILE A 169 -5.73 -6.92 -3.00
C ILE A 169 -6.63 -8.12 -2.77
N ARG A 170 -6.37 -9.22 -3.48
CA ARG A 170 -7.09 -10.50 -3.37
C ARG A 170 -6.12 -11.66 -3.44
N LYS A 171 -6.43 -12.74 -2.71
CA LYS A 171 -5.74 -14.01 -2.87
C LYS A 171 -5.91 -14.54 -4.30
N ARG A 172 -4.84 -15.06 -4.88
CA ARG A 172 -4.90 -15.76 -6.18
C ARG A 172 -5.64 -17.08 -5.99
N ILE A 173 -6.51 -17.41 -6.93
CA ILE A 173 -7.25 -18.70 -6.97
C ILE A 173 -6.33 -19.74 -7.61
#